data_8f5ecaf6231589e38c6042f4f5e8933a
#
_entry.id   8f5ecaf6231589e38c6042f4f5e8933a
#
_cell.length_a   1.000
_cell.length_b   1.000
_cell.length_c   1.000
_cell.angle_alpha   90.00
_cell.angle_beta   90.00
_cell.angle_gamma   90.00
#
_symmetry.space_group_name_H-M   'P 1'
#
loop_
_entity.id
_entity.type
_entity.pdbx_description
1 polymer ?
#
loop_
_entity_poly.entity_id
_entity_poly.type
_entity_poly.pdbx_seq_one_letter_code
_entity_poly.pdbx_strand_id
1 'polypeptide(L)'
;MAAAFPNLSTAELETLLAALDPHRGVSGSLAADLSDLPALLARIGLATGPGSLGSWLEHWRASGGSREALLLSVQALLDQRRSDTAARSIELVWSGPDAGAGSVTRDQSVLIRQLVERAEQRLLLTTYAFYHGPFIKELFQLIRERMLAHPTLHVRMVCNIHRDRGDTSSSEALIRKFQQQTWSRLWPQPPAPALFFDPRSLSLEREKAVCHVKAVVADQELLVTSANLTDAAQLSNFELGLHLSSSTHADDVWDQFERLIQQGLLQSAG
;
A
#
# COMPACT_ATOMS: atom_id res chain seq x y z
N MET A 1 -35.52 -25.65 7.21
CA MET A 1 -34.33 -24.78 7.40
C MET A 1 -33.44 -24.94 6.17
N ALA A 2 -33.02 -23.85 5.54
CA ALA A 2 -32.07 -23.95 4.43
C ALA A 2 -30.73 -24.49 4.95
N ALA A 3 -30.16 -25.46 4.25
CA ALA A 3 -28.83 -25.97 4.61
C ALA A 3 -27.79 -24.83 4.44
N ALA A 4 -26.93 -24.63 5.46
CA ALA A 4 -25.87 -23.65 5.38
C ALA A 4 -24.90 -24.04 4.25
N PHE A 5 -24.39 -23.03 3.53
CA PHE A 5 -23.36 -23.24 2.51
C PHE A 5 -22.11 -23.86 3.19
N PRO A 6 -21.50 -24.90 2.62
CA PRO A 6 -20.34 -25.55 3.22
C PRO A 6 -19.16 -24.60 3.30
N ASN A 7 -18.33 -24.78 4.33
CA ASN A 7 -17.15 -23.94 4.53
C ASN A 7 -16.02 -24.41 3.59
N LEU A 8 -16.02 -23.88 2.36
CA LEU A 8 -14.99 -24.15 1.35
C LEU A 8 -13.82 -23.19 1.54
N SER A 9 -12.61 -23.63 1.27
CA SER A 9 -11.43 -22.77 1.15
C SER A 9 -11.53 -21.85 -0.08
N THR A 10 -10.70 -20.82 -0.15
CA THR A 10 -10.64 -19.94 -1.33
C THR A 10 -10.30 -20.70 -2.60
N ALA A 11 -9.35 -21.65 -2.53
CA ALA A 11 -8.97 -22.50 -3.67
C ALA A 11 -10.11 -23.42 -4.13
N GLU A 12 -10.89 -23.97 -3.19
CA GLU A 12 -12.07 -24.78 -3.53
C GLU A 12 -13.19 -23.92 -4.16
N LEU A 13 -13.41 -22.70 -3.69
CA LEU A 13 -14.34 -21.76 -4.31
C LEU A 13 -13.90 -21.35 -5.72
N GLU A 14 -12.62 -21.11 -5.95
CA GLU A 14 -12.06 -20.80 -7.29
C GLU A 14 -12.23 -22.00 -8.23
N THR A 15 -11.99 -23.20 -7.73
CA THR A 15 -12.22 -24.45 -8.48
C THR A 15 -13.69 -24.62 -8.84
N LEU A 16 -14.60 -24.36 -7.89
CA LEU A 16 -16.04 -24.41 -8.12
C LEU A 16 -16.48 -23.34 -9.14
N LEU A 17 -15.98 -22.10 -9.01
CA LEU A 17 -16.24 -21.00 -9.94
C LEU A 17 -15.81 -21.36 -11.36
N ALA A 18 -14.61 -21.91 -11.54
CA ALA A 18 -14.09 -22.35 -12.83
C ALA A 18 -14.93 -23.48 -13.45
N ALA A 19 -15.47 -24.38 -12.62
CA ALA A 19 -16.35 -25.45 -13.07
C ALA A 19 -17.77 -24.95 -13.47
N LEU A 20 -18.23 -23.87 -12.84
CA LEU A 20 -19.51 -23.24 -13.11
C LEU A 20 -19.47 -22.24 -14.27
N ASP A 21 -18.33 -21.66 -14.60
CA ASP A 21 -18.21 -20.62 -15.66
C ASP A 21 -17.99 -21.26 -17.03
N PRO A 22 -18.96 -21.13 -17.96
CA PRO A 22 -18.84 -21.70 -19.30
C PRO A 22 -17.78 -21.02 -20.16
N HIS A 23 -17.36 -19.78 -19.82
CA HIS A 23 -16.42 -18.97 -20.57
C HIS A 23 -14.96 -19.15 -20.08
N ARG A 24 -14.76 -19.73 -18.92
CA ARG A 24 -13.43 -20.08 -18.38
C ARG A 24 -13.03 -21.52 -18.72
N GLY A 25 -13.59 -22.10 -19.76
CA GLY A 25 -13.55 -23.47 -20.18
C GLY A 25 -12.23 -24.20 -20.05
N VAL A 26 -12.17 -25.09 -19.08
CA VAL A 26 -11.47 -26.37 -19.27
C VAL A 26 -12.33 -27.18 -20.24
N SER A 27 -11.72 -27.66 -21.33
CA SER A 27 -12.37 -28.44 -22.41
C SER A 27 -13.37 -29.45 -21.84
N GLY A 28 -14.64 -29.28 -22.15
CA GLY A 28 -15.76 -30.08 -21.66
C GLY A 28 -16.71 -29.24 -20.83
N SER A 29 -17.42 -28.30 -21.47
CA SER A 29 -18.54 -27.56 -20.91
C SER A 29 -19.46 -28.52 -20.19
N LEU A 30 -19.60 -28.38 -18.87
CA LEU A 30 -20.77 -28.92 -18.18
C LEU A 30 -21.97 -28.20 -18.74
N ALA A 31 -22.90 -28.98 -19.27
CA ALA A 31 -24.15 -28.49 -19.82
C ALA A 31 -24.81 -27.49 -18.88
N ALA A 32 -25.61 -26.60 -19.41
CA ALA A 32 -26.33 -25.55 -18.71
C ALA A 32 -27.17 -26.01 -17.49
N ASP A 33 -27.19 -27.27 -17.21
CA ASP A 33 -27.97 -27.92 -16.19
C ASP A 33 -27.05 -28.56 -15.13
N LEU A 34 -27.33 -28.33 -13.84
CA LEU A 34 -26.69 -29.02 -12.70
C LEU A 34 -27.09 -30.52 -12.61
N SER A 35 -27.62 -31.12 -13.67
CA SER A 35 -28.11 -32.51 -13.70
C SER A 35 -26.99 -33.53 -13.52
N ASP A 36 -25.75 -33.20 -13.85
CA ASP A 36 -24.59 -34.11 -13.71
C ASP A 36 -23.67 -33.72 -12.55
N LEU A 37 -24.29 -33.47 -11.42
CA LEU A 37 -23.65 -33.04 -10.18
C LEU A 37 -22.57 -34.01 -9.68
N PRO A 38 -22.77 -35.36 -9.68
CA PRO A 38 -21.75 -36.30 -9.26
C PRO A 38 -20.47 -36.23 -10.09
N ALA A 39 -20.62 -36.09 -11.43
CA ALA A 39 -19.49 -35.95 -12.33
C ALA A 39 -18.75 -34.60 -12.13
N LEU A 40 -19.49 -33.50 -11.87
CA LEU A 40 -18.90 -32.22 -11.52
C LEU A 40 -18.04 -32.32 -10.27
N LEU A 41 -18.58 -32.91 -9.18
CA LEU A 41 -17.87 -33.04 -7.91
C LEU A 41 -16.63 -33.94 -8.02
N ALA A 42 -16.72 -35.03 -8.79
CA ALA A 42 -15.58 -35.89 -9.07
C ALA A 42 -14.48 -35.16 -9.82
N ARG A 43 -14.83 -34.30 -10.80
CA ARG A 43 -13.88 -33.53 -11.61
C ARG A 43 -13.16 -32.44 -10.82
N ILE A 44 -13.85 -31.81 -9.88
CA ILE A 44 -13.27 -30.72 -9.06
C ILE A 44 -12.62 -31.22 -7.77
N GLY A 45 -12.65 -32.55 -7.51
CA GLY A 45 -11.99 -33.17 -6.35
C GLY A 45 -12.57 -32.76 -4.98
N LEU A 46 -13.79 -32.22 -4.94
CA LEU A 46 -14.44 -31.85 -3.70
C LEU A 46 -15.15 -33.06 -3.05
N ALA A 47 -14.94 -33.18 -1.74
CA ALA A 47 -15.42 -34.33 -0.98
C ALA A 47 -16.95 -34.51 -1.01
N THR A 48 -17.41 -35.74 -1.11
CA THR A 48 -18.82 -36.14 -1.02
C THR A 48 -19.12 -36.71 0.36
N GLY A 49 -20.26 -36.34 0.95
CA GLY A 49 -20.70 -36.85 2.26
C GLY A 49 -21.77 -35.95 2.91
N PRO A 50 -22.36 -36.37 4.05
CA PRO A 50 -23.32 -35.54 4.77
C PRO A 50 -22.71 -34.18 5.16
N GLY A 51 -23.37 -33.09 4.78
CA GLY A 51 -22.87 -31.73 5.00
C GLY A 51 -21.79 -31.25 3.99
N SER A 52 -21.52 -32.07 2.97
CA SER A 52 -20.59 -31.74 1.89
C SER A 52 -21.21 -30.76 0.86
N LEU A 53 -20.36 -30.24 -0.04
CA LEU A 53 -20.82 -29.45 -1.18
C LEU A 53 -21.85 -30.20 -2.03
N GLY A 54 -21.70 -31.54 -2.19
CA GLY A 54 -22.63 -32.37 -2.94
C GLY A 54 -24.03 -32.33 -2.39
N SER A 55 -24.18 -32.61 -1.10
CA SER A 55 -25.49 -32.64 -0.43
C SER A 55 -26.13 -31.22 -0.42
N TRP A 56 -25.34 -30.19 -0.30
CA TRP A 56 -25.82 -28.81 -0.37
C TRP A 56 -26.30 -28.46 -1.79
N LEU A 57 -25.57 -28.83 -2.82
CA LEU A 57 -25.92 -28.57 -4.23
C LEU A 57 -27.20 -29.36 -4.64
N GLU A 58 -27.38 -30.60 -4.14
CA GLU A 58 -28.62 -31.33 -4.34
C GLU A 58 -29.82 -30.60 -3.74
N HIS A 59 -29.66 -30.08 -2.52
CA HIS A 59 -30.70 -29.30 -1.85
C HIS A 59 -30.96 -27.98 -2.58
N TRP A 60 -29.90 -27.27 -3.04
CA TRP A 60 -30.00 -26.06 -3.85
C TRP A 60 -30.81 -26.28 -5.11
N ARG A 61 -30.52 -27.35 -5.85
CA ARG A 61 -31.25 -27.77 -7.05
C ARG A 61 -32.71 -28.11 -6.73
N ALA A 62 -32.96 -28.90 -5.71
CA ALA A 62 -34.30 -29.28 -5.29
C ALA A 62 -35.17 -28.08 -4.90
N SER A 63 -34.54 -27.00 -4.43
CA SER A 63 -35.19 -25.73 -4.09
C SER A 63 -35.36 -24.79 -5.28
N GLY A 64 -35.07 -25.21 -6.51
CA GLY A 64 -35.17 -24.38 -7.71
C GLY A 64 -34.01 -23.43 -7.93
N GLY A 65 -32.88 -23.67 -7.27
CA GLY A 65 -31.65 -22.86 -7.46
C GLY A 65 -31.05 -23.07 -8.84
N SER A 66 -30.72 -21.97 -9.55
CA SER A 66 -30.11 -22.00 -10.87
C SER A 66 -28.58 -22.00 -10.80
N ARG A 67 -27.95 -22.39 -11.90
CA ARG A 67 -26.49 -22.33 -12.07
C ARG A 67 -25.98 -20.90 -12.02
N GLU A 68 -26.69 -19.97 -12.67
CA GLU A 68 -26.33 -18.55 -12.70
C GLU A 68 -26.36 -17.94 -11.31
N ALA A 69 -27.39 -18.26 -10.53
CA ALA A 69 -27.50 -17.78 -9.15
C ALA A 69 -26.38 -18.37 -8.28
N LEU A 70 -26.01 -19.63 -8.49
CA LEU A 70 -24.87 -20.25 -7.79
C LEU A 70 -23.55 -19.59 -8.18
N LEU A 71 -23.31 -19.36 -9.46
CA LEU A 71 -22.11 -18.71 -9.98
C LEU A 71 -21.94 -17.31 -9.36
N LEU A 72 -23.00 -16.50 -9.38
CA LEU A 72 -23.00 -15.18 -8.75
C LEU A 72 -22.74 -15.24 -7.24
N SER A 73 -23.31 -16.23 -6.55
CA SER A 73 -23.11 -16.40 -5.11
C SER A 73 -21.66 -16.79 -4.78
N VAL A 74 -21.07 -17.70 -5.55
CA VAL A 74 -19.66 -18.11 -5.37
C VAL A 74 -18.73 -16.94 -5.69
N GLN A 75 -19.02 -16.17 -6.74
CA GLN A 75 -18.27 -14.97 -7.08
C GLN A 75 -18.33 -13.93 -5.93
N ALA A 76 -19.51 -13.64 -5.41
CA ALA A 76 -19.69 -12.71 -4.29
C ALA A 76 -18.93 -13.15 -3.03
N LEU A 77 -18.92 -14.45 -2.71
CA LEU A 77 -18.14 -14.99 -1.59
C LEU A 77 -16.63 -14.85 -1.80
N LEU A 78 -16.15 -15.06 -3.01
CA LEU A 78 -14.74 -14.83 -3.35
C LEU A 78 -14.36 -13.36 -3.24
N ASP A 79 -15.20 -12.47 -3.75
CA ASP A 79 -14.96 -11.03 -3.71
C ASP A 79 -14.99 -10.51 -2.25
N GLN A 80 -15.91 -11.01 -1.42
CA GLN A 80 -15.93 -10.72 0.00
C GLN A 80 -14.65 -11.21 0.70
N ARG A 81 -14.19 -12.42 0.43
CA ARG A 81 -12.94 -12.94 1.02
C ARG A 81 -11.71 -12.16 0.59
N ARG A 82 -11.66 -11.74 -0.67
CA ARG A 82 -10.59 -10.87 -1.18
C ARG A 82 -10.61 -9.52 -0.47
N SER A 83 -11.79 -8.94 -0.29
CA SER A 83 -11.99 -7.71 0.48
C SER A 83 -11.56 -7.87 1.95
N ASP A 84 -11.96 -8.97 2.61
CA ASP A 84 -11.56 -9.27 3.99
C ASP A 84 -10.05 -9.48 4.12
N THR A 85 -9.42 -10.11 3.13
CA THR A 85 -7.96 -10.28 3.08
C THR A 85 -7.27 -8.94 2.87
N ALA A 86 -7.79 -8.09 1.98
CA ALA A 86 -7.30 -6.73 1.77
C ALA A 86 -7.46 -5.87 3.04
N ALA A 87 -8.59 -5.97 3.73
CA ALA A 87 -8.80 -5.28 5.00
C ALA A 87 -7.83 -5.75 6.10
N ARG A 88 -7.46 -7.03 6.12
CA ARG A 88 -6.44 -7.57 7.04
C ARG A 88 -5.01 -7.18 6.67
N SER A 89 -4.78 -6.67 5.48
CA SER A 89 -3.49 -6.11 5.06
C SER A 89 -3.27 -4.67 5.55
N ILE A 90 -4.24 -4.08 6.25
CA ILE A 90 -4.15 -2.75 6.84
C ILE A 90 -3.79 -2.88 8.32
N GLU A 91 -2.67 -2.28 8.71
CA GLU A 91 -2.21 -2.21 10.10
C GLU A 91 -2.26 -0.76 10.58
N LEU A 92 -2.74 -0.56 11.81
CA LEU A 92 -2.62 0.72 12.49
C LEU A 92 -1.18 0.92 12.98
N VAL A 93 -0.65 2.11 12.72
CA VAL A 93 0.73 2.49 13.07
C VAL A 93 0.69 3.70 13.99
N TRP A 94 1.52 3.69 15.01
CA TRP A 94 1.50 4.68 16.08
C TRP A 94 2.90 5.21 16.39
N SER A 95 2.98 6.45 16.80
CA SER A 95 4.14 7.07 17.42
C SER A 95 3.70 7.82 18.68
N GLY A 96 4.58 7.89 19.66
CA GLY A 96 4.29 8.50 20.95
C GLY A 96 4.18 7.48 22.08
N PRO A 97 3.75 7.92 23.28
CA PRO A 97 3.62 7.04 24.44
C PRO A 97 2.75 5.82 24.15
N ASP A 98 3.23 4.65 24.58
CA ASP A 98 2.48 3.40 24.48
C ASP A 98 1.33 3.38 25.50
N ALA A 99 0.15 2.95 25.07
CA ALA A 99 -1.01 2.77 25.94
C ALA A 99 -0.90 1.51 26.85
N GLY A 100 0.17 0.72 26.70
CA GLY A 100 0.41 -0.48 27.50
C GLY A 100 -0.21 -1.76 26.91
N ALA A 101 -0.33 -2.78 27.75
CA ALA A 101 -0.82 -4.10 27.35
C ALA A 101 -2.21 -4.02 26.69
N GLY A 102 -2.31 -4.47 25.45
CA GLY A 102 -3.54 -4.44 24.63
C GLY A 102 -3.52 -3.43 23.48
N SER A 103 -2.46 -2.65 23.32
CA SER A 103 -2.25 -1.86 22.11
C SER A 103 -2.15 -2.78 20.89
N VAL A 104 -2.97 -2.51 19.87
CA VAL A 104 -2.98 -3.25 18.60
C VAL A 104 -2.22 -2.49 17.51
N THR A 105 -1.52 -1.42 17.88
CA THR A 105 -0.78 -0.57 16.96
C THR A 105 0.68 -1.01 16.87
N ARG A 106 1.24 -0.87 15.67
CA ARG A 106 2.67 -1.10 15.39
C ARG A 106 3.45 0.19 15.57
N ASP A 107 4.65 0.11 16.13
CA ASP A 107 5.55 1.26 16.23
C ASP A 107 5.97 1.76 14.85
N GLN A 108 5.75 3.05 14.60
CA GLN A 108 5.99 3.68 13.31
C GLN A 108 7.48 3.75 12.97
N SER A 109 8.33 4.04 13.95
CA SER A 109 9.77 4.15 13.73
C SER A 109 10.39 2.82 13.33
N VAL A 110 9.91 1.73 13.91
CA VAL A 110 10.31 0.36 13.56
C VAL A 110 9.82 0.01 12.17
N LEU A 111 8.56 0.33 11.85
CA LEU A 111 8.00 0.04 10.53
C LEU A 111 8.76 0.77 9.41
N ILE A 112 9.02 2.08 9.55
CA ILE A 112 9.74 2.84 8.52
C ILE A 112 11.12 2.24 8.25
N ARG A 113 11.87 1.84 9.29
CA ARG A 113 13.17 1.16 9.12
C ARG A 113 13.01 -0.14 8.32
N GLN A 114 12.04 -0.97 8.65
CA GLN A 114 11.79 -2.23 7.96
C GLN A 114 11.36 -2.04 6.51
N LEU A 115 10.56 -1.01 6.20
CA LEU A 115 10.21 -0.66 4.83
C LEU A 115 11.45 -0.29 4.02
N VAL A 116 12.34 0.53 4.57
CA VAL A 116 13.60 0.89 3.93
C VAL A 116 14.51 -0.33 3.76
N GLU A 117 14.67 -1.16 4.78
CA GLU A 117 15.50 -2.38 4.74
C GLU A 117 15.08 -3.37 3.67
N ARG A 118 13.78 -3.45 3.38
CA ARG A 118 13.22 -4.40 2.40
C ARG A 118 13.10 -3.85 0.98
N ALA A 119 13.17 -2.53 0.80
CA ALA A 119 13.02 -1.91 -0.51
C ALA A 119 14.10 -2.39 -1.50
N GLU A 120 13.69 -2.88 -2.68
CA GLU A 120 14.56 -3.44 -3.72
C GLU A 120 14.43 -2.72 -5.06
N GLN A 121 13.25 -2.21 -5.41
CA GLN A 121 12.97 -1.62 -6.71
C GLN A 121 12.73 -0.11 -6.62
N ARG A 122 11.90 0.33 -5.66
CA ARG A 122 11.52 1.73 -5.51
C ARG A 122 11.26 2.11 -4.07
N LEU A 123 11.67 3.31 -3.71
CA LEU A 123 11.45 3.90 -2.39
C LEU A 123 11.07 5.37 -2.56
N LEU A 124 9.87 5.76 -2.16
CA LEU A 124 9.41 7.14 -2.10
C LEU A 124 9.19 7.53 -0.65
N LEU A 125 9.78 8.65 -0.23
CA LEU A 125 9.51 9.27 1.06
C LEU A 125 8.97 10.69 0.83
N THR A 126 7.81 10.98 1.39
CA THR A 126 7.23 12.32 1.34
C THR A 126 7.08 12.90 2.73
N THR A 127 7.42 14.17 2.90
CA THR A 127 7.30 14.87 4.18
C THR A 127 7.14 16.37 3.98
N TYR A 128 6.42 17.03 4.87
CA TYR A 128 6.41 18.50 4.88
C TYR A 128 7.77 19.06 5.31
N ALA A 129 8.41 18.46 6.31
CA ALA A 129 9.70 18.89 6.82
C ALA A 129 10.53 17.71 7.31
N PHE A 130 11.85 17.85 7.24
CA PHE A 130 12.78 17.04 8.02
C PHE A 130 13.63 17.94 8.90
N TYR A 131 13.89 17.43 10.11
CA TYR A 131 14.83 18.05 11.01
C TYR A 131 15.95 17.05 11.35
N HIS A 132 17.13 17.60 11.50
CA HIS A 132 18.30 16.82 11.85
C HIS A 132 18.18 16.29 13.28
N GLY A 133 18.10 14.96 13.40
CA GLY A 133 18.08 14.25 14.68
C GLY A 133 18.72 12.86 14.54
N PRO A 134 18.99 12.15 15.64
CA PRO A 134 19.63 10.84 15.60
C PRO A 134 18.87 9.83 14.76
N PHE A 135 17.54 9.70 14.94
CA PHE A 135 16.71 8.77 14.19
C PHE A 135 16.74 9.06 12.68
N ILE A 136 16.57 10.32 12.29
CA ILE A 136 16.57 10.71 10.87
C ILE A 136 17.94 10.48 10.24
N LYS A 137 19.01 10.74 10.97
CA LYS A 137 20.39 10.47 10.51
C LYS A 137 20.60 8.97 10.25
N GLU A 138 20.18 8.11 11.17
CA GLU A 138 20.28 6.66 11.01
C GLU A 138 19.41 6.16 9.87
N LEU A 139 18.18 6.67 9.72
CA LEU A 139 17.29 6.32 8.62
C LEU A 139 17.90 6.69 7.26
N PHE A 140 18.50 7.89 7.14
CA PHE A 140 19.13 8.33 5.89
C PHE A 140 20.40 7.54 5.58
N GLN A 141 21.16 7.15 6.60
CA GLN A 141 22.28 6.23 6.44
C GLN A 141 21.80 4.86 5.92
N LEU A 142 20.73 4.32 6.48
CA LEU A 142 20.13 3.06 6.04
C LEU A 142 19.67 3.13 4.57
N ILE A 143 18.99 4.21 4.17
CA ILE A 143 18.60 4.44 2.78
C ILE A 143 19.84 4.46 1.86
N ARG A 144 20.90 5.14 2.26
CA ARG A 144 22.15 5.17 1.50
C ARG A 144 22.78 3.79 1.36
N GLU A 145 22.82 3.00 2.43
CA GLU A 145 23.33 1.63 2.41
C GLU A 145 22.49 0.75 1.46
N ARG A 146 21.17 0.91 1.46
CA ARG A 146 20.30 0.21 0.50
C ARG A 146 20.59 0.62 -0.95
N MET A 147 20.78 1.90 -1.23
CA MET A 147 21.15 2.39 -2.57
C MET A 147 22.48 1.83 -3.04
N LEU A 148 23.45 1.64 -2.14
CA LEU A 148 24.74 1.03 -2.45
C LEU A 148 24.62 -0.48 -2.70
N ALA A 149 23.79 -1.17 -1.92
CA ALA A 149 23.57 -2.61 -2.08
C ALA A 149 22.71 -2.94 -3.31
N HIS A 150 21.80 -2.03 -3.69
CA HIS A 150 20.86 -2.18 -4.80
C HIS A 150 20.98 -0.97 -5.75
N PRO A 151 21.93 -0.97 -6.69
CA PRO A 151 22.17 0.17 -7.59
C PRO A 151 20.98 0.50 -8.51
N THR A 152 20.05 -0.44 -8.69
CA THR A 152 18.80 -0.27 -9.46
C THR A 152 17.64 0.26 -8.63
N LEU A 153 17.81 0.45 -7.32
CA LEU A 153 16.79 0.99 -6.44
C LEU A 153 16.53 2.47 -6.76
N HIS A 154 15.33 2.77 -7.22
CA HIS A 154 14.89 4.14 -7.48
C HIS A 154 14.44 4.81 -6.17
N VAL A 155 15.25 5.72 -5.64
CA VAL A 155 14.90 6.44 -4.41
C VAL A 155 14.52 7.87 -4.74
N ARG A 156 13.33 8.28 -4.29
CA ARG A 156 12.79 9.63 -4.43
C ARG A 156 12.37 10.20 -3.10
N MET A 157 12.68 11.45 -2.89
CA MET A 157 12.23 12.20 -1.73
C MET A 157 11.49 13.44 -2.18
N VAL A 158 10.35 13.72 -1.55
CA VAL A 158 9.56 14.93 -1.79
C VAL A 158 9.40 15.67 -0.48
N CYS A 159 9.81 16.92 -0.46
CA CYS A 159 9.70 17.76 0.71
C CYS A 159 9.17 19.16 0.37
N ASN A 160 8.93 19.95 1.39
CA ASN A 160 8.60 21.35 1.22
C ASN A 160 9.85 22.20 1.43
N ILE A 161 10.17 23.07 0.45
CA ILE A 161 11.15 24.12 0.64
C ILE A 161 10.39 25.38 1.05
N HIS A 162 10.77 25.95 2.19
CA HIS A 162 10.03 27.03 2.80
C HIS A 162 10.57 28.41 2.40
N ARG A 163 9.63 29.35 2.15
CA ARG A 163 9.94 30.79 2.08
C ARG A 163 9.42 31.45 3.36
N ASP A 164 10.31 32.03 4.13
CA ASP A 164 9.94 32.77 5.33
C ASP A 164 9.03 33.97 4.99
N ARG A 165 8.23 34.38 5.97
CA ARG A 165 7.36 35.54 5.80
C ARG A 165 8.19 36.82 5.62
N GLY A 166 7.97 37.50 4.51
CA GLY A 166 8.71 38.72 4.16
C GLY A 166 10.06 38.46 3.45
N ASP A 167 10.45 37.23 3.20
CA ASP A 167 11.62 36.93 2.39
C ASP A 167 11.30 37.13 0.92
N THR A 168 11.98 38.12 0.31
CA THR A 168 11.87 38.49 -1.11
C THR A 168 12.97 37.92 -1.99
N SER A 169 13.78 37.00 -1.47
CA SER A 169 14.82 36.29 -2.23
C SER A 169 14.24 35.56 -3.44
N SER A 170 15.04 35.38 -4.49
CA SER A 170 14.59 34.57 -5.64
C SER A 170 14.40 33.11 -5.23
N SER A 171 13.56 32.38 -5.95
CA SER A 171 13.33 30.94 -5.69
C SER A 171 14.64 30.17 -5.79
N GLU A 172 15.49 30.44 -6.74
CA GLU A 172 16.82 29.83 -6.91
C GLU A 172 17.73 30.08 -5.69
N ALA A 173 17.67 31.28 -5.10
CA ALA A 173 18.43 31.57 -3.88
C ALA A 173 17.94 30.74 -2.69
N LEU A 174 16.62 30.55 -2.54
CA LEU A 174 16.03 29.73 -1.49
C LEU A 174 16.35 28.24 -1.69
N ILE A 175 16.31 27.75 -2.91
CA ILE A 175 16.69 26.37 -3.23
C ILE A 175 18.16 26.16 -2.88
N ARG A 176 19.07 27.05 -3.31
CA ARG A 176 20.50 26.96 -2.96
C ARG A 176 20.73 27.01 -1.44
N LYS A 177 20.02 27.88 -0.73
CA LYS A 177 20.09 27.97 0.74
C LYS A 177 19.67 26.65 1.38
N PHE A 178 18.56 26.07 0.92
CA PHE A 178 18.07 24.78 1.39
C PHE A 178 19.09 23.65 1.13
N GLN A 179 19.64 23.59 -0.08
CA GLN A 179 20.66 22.60 -0.45
C GLN A 179 21.91 22.71 0.46
N GLN A 180 22.41 23.91 0.69
CA GLN A 180 23.64 24.14 1.46
C GLN A 180 23.44 23.99 2.96
N GLN A 181 22.33 24.44 3.49
CA GLN A 181 22.11 24.53 4.94
C GLN A 181 21.34 23.36 5.53
N THR A 182 20.52 22.68 4.70
CA THR A 182 19.65 21.58 5.14
C THR A 182 20.05 20.28 4.50
N TRP A 183 19.95 20.20 3.15
CA TRP A 183 20.13 18.94 2.45
C TRP A 183 21.54 18.37 2.59
N SER A 184 22.58 19.16 2.37
CA SER A 184 23.98 18.71 2.48
C SER A 184 24.37 18.21 3.88
N ARG A 185 23.67 18.68 4.92
CA ARG A 185 23.90 18.19 6.31
C ARG A 185 23.18 16.87 6.57
N LEU A 186 22.00 16.69 5.97
CA LEU A 186 21.22 15.48 6.07
C LEU A 186 21.79 14.39 5.19
N TRP A 187 22.33 14.76 4.04
CA TRP A 187 22.87 13.86 3.02
C TRP A 187 24.29 14.26 2.58
N PRO A 188 25.30 13.98 3.41
CA PRO A 188 26.66 14.48 3.17
C PRO A 188 27.45 13.70 2.12
N GLN A 189 27.00 12.51 1.71
CA GLN A 189 27.77 11.62 0.84
C GLN A 189 26.88 10.96 -0.23
N PRO A 190 27.42 10.75 -1.47
CA PRO A 190 26.72 9.97 -2.49
C PRO A 190 26.64 8.48 -2.14
N PRO A 191 25.71 7.71 -2.79
CA PRO A 191 24.68 8.20 -3.67
C PRO A 191 23.60 8.99 -2.93
N ALA A 192 22.97 9.95 -3.58
CA ALA A 192 21.86 10.71 -3.01
C ALA A 192 20.55 10.39 -3.75
N PRO A 193 19.41 10.37 -3.06
CA PRO A 193 18.12 10.22 -3.70
C PRO A 193 17.78 11.42 -4.56
N ALA A 194 16.94 11.22 -5.56
CA ALA A 194 16.36 12.32 -6.31
C ALA A 194 15.41 13.10 -5.38
N LEU A 195 15.68 14.38 -5.21
CA LEU A 195 14.94 15.27 -4.32
C LEU A 195 14.04 16.21 -5.11
N PHE A 196 12.77 16.27 -4.73
CA PHE A 196 11.76 17.09 -5.39
C PHE A 196 11.01 17.96 -4.37
N PHE A 197 10.44 19.06 -4.88
CA PHE A 197 9.60 19.97 -4.10
C PHE A 197 8.52 20.63 -4.97
N ASP A 198 7.48 21.15 -4.33
CA ASP A 198 6.42 21.93 -4.98
C ASP A 198 6.90 23.40 -5.14
N PRO A 199 7.13 23.91 -6.36
CA PRO A 199 7.63 25.26 -6.56
C PRO A 199 6.66 26.35 -6.08
N ARG A 200 5.37 26.04 -5.94
CA ARG A 200 4.36 26.97 -5.41
C ARG A 200 4.61 27.33 -3.94
N SER A 201 5.36 26.49 -3.20
CA SER A 201 5.79 26.79 -1.83
C SER A 201 6.72 28.01 -1.73
N LEU A 202 7.38 28.31 -2.83
CA LEU A 202 8.30 29.46 -2.96
C LEU A 202 7.65 30.71 -3.59
N SER A 203 6.33 30.67 -3.86
CA SER A 203 5.61 31.81 -4.41
C SER A 203 5.68 33.02 -3.48
N LEU A 204 5.75 34.22 -4.07
CA LEU A 204 5.61 35.50 -3.38
C LEU A 204 4.14 35.87 -3.12
N GLU A 205 3.21 35.17 -3.73
CA GLU A 205 1.78 35.37 -3.56
C GLU A 205 1.33 35.03 -2.13
N ARG A 206 0.19 35.59 -1.71
CA ARG A 206 -0.34 35.38 -0.36
C ARG A 206 -0.77 33.94 -0.12
N GLU A 207 -1.32 33.29 -1.14
CA GLU A 207 -1.75 31.88 -1.08
C GLU A 207 -0.63 30.98 -1.59
N LYS A 208 0.06 30.33 -0.65
CA LYS A 208 1.13 29.37 -0.95
C LYS A 208 0.55 27.96 -0.88
N ALA A 209 0.82 27.16 -1.90
CA ALA A 209 0.62 25.73 -1.81
C ALA A 209 1.84 25.07 -1.14
N VAL A 210 1.62 23.98 -0.43
CA VAL A 210 2.68 23.21 0.20
C VAL A 210 2.45 21.71 -0.01
N CYS A 211 3.51 20.97 -0.21
CA CYS A 211 3.44 19.52 -0.15
C CYS A 211 3.31 19.09 1.32
N HIS A 212 2.11 18.66 1.73
CA HIS A 212 1.83 18.26 3.11
C HIS A 212 1.57 16.76 3.25
N VAL A 213 1.85 16.00 2.20
CA VAL A 213 1.75 14.54 2.20
C VAL A 213 2.86 13.94 3.05
N LYS A 214 2.54 12.94 3.86
CA LYS A 214 3.49 12.15 4.62
C LYS A 214 3.21 10.70 4.32
N ALA A 215 4.04 10.12 3.48
CA ALA A 215 3.91 8.74 3.05
C ALA A 215 5.29 8.13 2.78
N VAL A 216 5.37 6.82 2.93
CA VAL A 216 6.49 6.00 2.49
C VAL A 216 5.95 4.90 1.59
N VAL A 217 6.44 4.84 0.35
CA VAL A 217 6.22 3.70 -0.55
C VAL A 217 7.53 2.92 -0.60
N ALA A 218 7.48 1.64 -0.31
CA ALA A 218 8.58 0.70 -0.46
C ALA A 218 8.08 -0.50 -1.26
N ASP A 219 8.45 -0.57 -2.52
CA ASP A 219 7.96 -1.55 -3.50
C ASP A 219 6.42 -1.57 -3.53
N GLN A 220 5.78 -2.59 -2.99
CA GLN A 220 4.32 -2.74 -2.93
C GLN A 220 3.72 -2.40 -1.56
N GLU A 221 4.53 -1.90 -0.64
CA GLU A 221 4.07 -1.48 0.69
C GLU A 221 3.90 0.04 0.75
N LEU A 222 2.84 0.49 1.43
CA LEU A 222 2.53 1.90 1.61
C LEU A 222 2.27 2.21 3.08
N LEU A 223 3.00 3.15 3.64
CA LEU A 223 2.66 3.81 4.90
C LEU A 223 2.13 5.21 4.59
N VAL A 224 0.92 5.53 5.07
CA VAL A 224 0.38 6.89 5.13
C VAL A 224 0.28 7.30 6.59
N THR A 225 0.78 8.48 6.95
CA THR A 225 0.85 8.90 8.34
C THR A 225 0.64 10.40 8.53
N SER A 226 0.32 10.82 9.74
CA SER A 226 0.36 12.23 10.15
C SER A 226 1.78 12.73 10.43
N ALA A 227 2.73 11.82 10.68
CA ALA A 227 4.09 12.13 11.12
C ALA A 227 4.99 12.66 10.00
N ASN A 228 5.66 13.77 10.25
CA ASN A 228 6.78 14.21 9.43
C ASN A 228 8.03 13.33 9.66
N LEU A 229 9.00 13.40 8.75
CA LEU A 229 10.33 12.81 8.94
C LEU A 229 11.17 13.69 9.90
N THR A 230 10.78 13.66 11.15
CA THR A 230 11.47 14.34 12.26
C THR A 230 11.52 13.42 13.47
N ASP A 231 12.58 13.51 14.28
CA ASP A 231 12.71 12.68 15.49
C ASP A 231 11.50 12.83 16.41
N ALA A 232 11.01 14.05 16.61
CA ALA A 232 9.85 14.30 17.46
C ALA A 232 8.60 13.58 16.97
N ALA A 233 8.32 13.63 15.65
CA ALA A 233 7.15 12.96 15.07
C ALA A 233 7.29 11.43 15.08
N GLN A 234 8.50 10.91 14.95
CA GLN A 234 8.74 9.47 14.90
C GLN A 234 8.86 8.80 16.28
N LEU A 235 9.22 9.55 17.33
CA LEU A 235 9.58 8.99 18.63
C LEU A 235 8.75 9.52 19.81
N SER A 236 8.13 10.71 19.70
CA SER A 236 7.58 11.40 20.87
C SER A 236 6.16 11.93 20.70
N ASN A 237 5.83 12.47 19.51
CA ASN A 237 4.50 13.00 19.27
C ASN A 237 3.47 11.88 19.15
N PHE A 238 2.22 12.19 19.47
CA PHE A 238 1.10 11.36 19.10
C PHE A 238 0.86 11.47 17.59
N GLU A 239 1.22 10.42 16.87
CA GLU A 239 0.98 10.33 15.42
C GLU A 239 0.29 9.02 15.08
N LEU A 240 -0.57 9.04 14.08
CA LEU A 240 -1.32 7.88 13.60
C LEU A 240 -1.07 7.67 12.12
N GLY A 241 -0.90 6.43 11.75
CA GLY A 241 -0.74 6.02 10.36
C GLY A 241 -1.45 4.71 10.04
N LEU A 242 -1.51 4.43 8.75
CA LEU A 242 -1.99 3.19 8.17
C LEU A 242 -0.89 2.59 7.31
N HIS A 243 -0.52 1.36 7.61
CA HIS A 243 0.35 0.54 6.78
C HIS A 243 -0.50 -0.41 5.94
N LEU A 244 -0.28 -0.40 4.64
CA LEU A 244 -0.92 -1.28 3.65
C LEU A 244 0.17 -2.16 3.04
N SER A 245 0.10 -3.47 3.29
CA SER A 245 1.02 -4.45 2.70
C SER A 245 0.44 -5.04 1.42
N SER A 246 1.29 -5.28 0.42
CA SER A 246 0.91 -5.87 -0.88
C SER A 246 -0.28 -5.17 -1.54
N SER A 247 -0.23 -3.85 -1.64
CA SER A 247 -1.36 -3.02 -2.06
C SER A 247 -1.10 -2.36 -3.41
N THR A 248 -2.09 -2.41 -4.30
CA THR A 248 -2.12 -1.58 -5.52
C THR A 248 -2.06 -0.08 -5.20
N HIS A 249 -2.44 0.33 -3.98
CA HIS A 249 -2.34 1.71 -3.54
C HIS A 249 -0.90 2.22 -3.46
N ALA A 250 0.08 1.34 -3.23
CA ALA A 250 1.49 1.71 -3.33
C ALA A 250 1.86 2.11 -4.77
N ASP A 251 1.36 1.36 -5.76
CA ASP A 251 1.51 1.70 -7.18
C ASP A 251 0.82 3.02 -7.51
N ASP A 252 -0.43 3.20 -7.08
CA ASP A 252 -1.20 4.41 -7.34
C ASP A 252 -0.50 5.67 -6.80
N VAL A 253 0.05 5.59 -5.58
CA VAL A 253 0.78 6.72 -4.97
C VAL A 253 2.09 6.97 -5.70
N TRP A 254 2.88 5.94 -5.99
CA TRP A 254 4.11 6.07 -6.76
C TRP A 254 3.85 6.73 -8.11
N ASP A 255 2.91 6.21 -8.89
CA ASP A 255 2.55 6.71 -10.21
C ASP A 255 2.01 8.14 -10.17
N GLN A 256 1.28 8.49 -9.12
CA GLN A 256 0.82 9.86 -8.94
C GLN A 256 2.00 10.82 -8.79
N PHE A 257 3.00 10.50 -7.96
CA PHE A 257 4.20 11.34 -7.81
C PHE A 257 5.03 11.38 -9.09
N GLU A 258 5.15 10.24 -9.81
CA GLU A 258 5.80 10.22 -11.12
C GLU A 258 5.13 11.19 -12.11
N ARG A 259 3.80 11.17 -12.21
CA ARG A 259 3.04 12.09 -13.07
C ARG A 259 3.27 13.55 -12.68
N LEU A 260 3.29 13.87 -11.38
CA LEU A 260 3.56 15.23 -10.91
C LEU A 260 4.97 15.72 -11.31
N ILE A 261 5.96 14.82 -11.22
CA ILE A 261 7.34 15.12 -11.65
C ILE A 261 7.41 15.30 -13.17
N GLN A 262 6.83 14.38 -13.94
CA GLN A 262 6.83 14.44 -15.42
C GLN A 262 6.12 15.69 -15.96
N GLN A 263 5.06 16.14 -15.28
CA GLN A 263 4.33 17.36 -15.63
C GLN A 263 5.02 18.65 -15.14
N GLY A 264 6.15 18.56 -14.43
CA GLY A 264 6.85 19.73 -13.87
C GLY A 264 6.14 20.41 -12.70
N LEU A 265 5.10 19.76 -12.13
CA LEU A 265 4.38 20.23 -10.93
C LEU A 265 5.22 20.01 -9.66
N LEU A 266 6.10 19.03 -9.68
CA LEU A 266 7.20 18.87 -8.74
C LEU A 266 8.51 19.09 -9.47
N GLN A 267 9.39 19.92 -8.92
CA GLN A 267 10.68 20.27 -9.51
C GLN A 267 11.82 19.66 -8.71
N SER A 268 12.91 19.31 -9.41
CA SER A 268 14.12 18.84 -8.75
C SER A 268 14.74 19.95 -7.89
N ALA A 269 15.17 19.59 -6.70
CA ALA A 269 15.90 20.47 -5.80
C ALA A 269 17.43 20.26 -5.85
N GLY A 270 17.92 19.39 -6.74
CA GLY A 270 19.34 19.12 -6.89
C GLY A 270 19.63 17.97 -7.80
#